data_dd1320471cfb09609c19d2b96461729a
#
_entry.id   dd1320471cfb09609c19d2b96461729a
#
_cell.length_a   1.000
_cell.length_b   1.000
_cell.length_c   1.000
_cell.angle_alpha   90.00
_cell.angle_beta   90.00
_cell.angle_gamma   90.00
#
_symmetry.space_group_name_H-M   'P 1'
#
loop_
_entity.id
_entity.type
_entity.pdbx_description
1 polymer ?
#
loop_
_entity_poly.entity_id
_entity_poly.type
_entity_poly.pdbx_seq_one_letter_code
_entity_poly.pdbx_strand_id
1 'polypeptide(L)'
;MANKELTLGSLFDGSGGFELGGILAGIMPVFSSEIEPFPIRVTEKRLPEVKHYGDVNKLNGADLPPVDIITGWFPCTDVSIAGKREGLYAQRTGLFFQLVRIIKEMRCKSNGKYPRYAVWENVFGAFSSNKGEDFRAVLESFCSVKGCKIDAARPAKWYNAGEILGDDFSIAWRASSRGKQLPEVLRKALERQAKSV
;
A
#
# COMPACT_ATOMS: atom_id res chain seq x y z
N MET A 1 -25.26 -16.47 -1.06
CA MET A 1 -24.45 -15.59 -1.94
C MET A 1 -23.02 -16.09 -1.90
N ALA A 2 -22.39 -16.37 -3.04
CA ALA A 2 -21.02 -16.84 -3.03
C ALA A 2 -20.11 -15.74 -2.45
N ASN A 3 -19.29 -16.09 -1.47
CA ASN A 3 -18.28 -15.21 -0.90
C ASN A 3 -17.37 -14.78 -2.05
N LYS A 4 -17.41 -13.50 -2.42
CA LYS A 4 -16.50 -12.97 -3.43
C LYS A 4 -15.10 -12.92 -2.82
N GLU A 5 -14.20 -13.74 -3.32
CA GLU A 5 -12.80 -13.74 -2.92
C GLU A 5 -12.19 -12.37 -3.16
N LEU A 6 -11.50 -11.82 -2.15
CA LEU A 6 -10.79 -10.56 -2.28
C LEU A 6 -9.57 -10.72 -3.19
N THR A 7 -9.27 -9.68 -3.94
CA THR A 7 -8.16 -9.65 -4.88
C THR A 7 -7.08 -8.67 -4.47
N LEU A 8 -5.81 -8.99 -4.78
CA LEU A 8 -4.62 -8.24 -4.40
C LEU A 8 -3.78 -7.88 -5.62
N GLY A 9 -3.35 -6.63 -5.69
CA GLY A 9 -2.26 -6.19 -6.54
C GLY A 9 -1.11 -5.66 -5.69
N SER A 10 0.12 -5.97 -6.04
CA SER A 10 1.31 -5.57 -5.29
C SER A 10 2.23 -4.71 -6.13
N LEU A 11 2.71 -3.61 -5.55
CA LEU A 11 3.71 -2.73 -6.14
C LEU A 11 4.97 -2.77 -5.29
N PHE A 12 6.13 -2.77 -5.95
CA PHE A 12 7.44 -2.95 -5.30
C PHE A 12 7.50 -4.30 -4.56
N ASP A 13 7.09 -5.31 -5.24
CA ASP A 13 6.75 -6.64 -4.74
C ASP A 13 7.92 -7.38 -4.08
N GLY A 14 9.15 -7.09 -4.49
CA GLY A 14 10.30 -7.88 -4.08
C GLY A 14 10.11 -9.35 -4.49
N SER A 15 10.28 -10.27 -3.56
CA SER A 15 10.17 -11.71 -3.79
C SER A 15 8.77 -12.30 -3.50
N GLY A 16 7.72 -11.50 -3.56
CA GLY A 16 6.34 -11.98 -3.44
C GLY A 16 5.81 -12.10 -2.01
N GLY A 17 6.31 -11.27 -1.09
CA GLY A 17 5.92 -11.32 0.31
C GLY A 17 4.46 -10.97 0.56
N PHE A 18 3.94 -9.97 -0.14
CA PHE A 18 2.53 -9.58 -0.04
C PHE A 18 1.60 -10.60 -0.68
N GLU A 19 1.99 -11.16 -1.83
CA GLU A 19 1.22 -12.21 -2.51
C GLU A 19 1.12 -13.45 -1.64
N LEU A 20 2.24 -13.91 -1.08
CA LEU A 20 2.24 -15.05 -0.17
C LEU A 20 1.38 -14.77 1.07
N GLY A 21 1.50 -13.59 1.66
CA GLY A 21 0.66 -13.17 2.78
C GLY A 21 -0.81 -13.13 2.41
N GLY A 22 -1.14 -12.67 1.21
CA GLY A 22 -2.48 -12.67 0.63
C GLY A 22 -3.05 -14.08 0.53
N ILE A 23 -2.32 -15.00 -0.09
CA ILE A 23 -2.72 -16.40 -0.23
C ILE A 23 -3.01 -17.04 1.14
N LEU A 24 -2.11 -16.83 2.11
CA LEU A 24 -2.29 -17.34 3.47
C LEU A 24 -3.51 -16.74 4.18
N ALA A 25 -3.96 -15.57 3.76
CA ALA A 25 -5.16 -14.90 4.27
C ALA A 25 -6.43 -15.20 3.43
N GLY A 26 -6.36 -16.05 2.42
CA GLY A 26 -7.48 -16.34 1.51
C GLY A 26 -7.77 -15.20 0.53
N ILE A 27 -6.76 -14.42 0.18
CA ILE A 27 -6.84 -13.30 -0.78
C ILE A 27 -6.09 -13.72 -2.05
N MET A 28 -6.70 -13.52 -3.21
CA MET A 28 -6.13 -13.93 -4.51
C MET A 28 -5.21 -12.83 -5.06
N PRO A 29 -3.88 -13.06 -5.19
CA PRO A 29 -3.01 -12.16 -5.89
C PRO A 29 -3.27 -12.22 -7.41
N VAL A 30 -3.35 -11.04 -8.05
CA VAL A 30 -3.68 -10.90 -9.47
C VAL A 30 -2.49 -10.39 -10.27
N PHE A 31 -1.79 -9.39 -9.73
CA PHE A 31 -0.64 -8.80 -10.39
C PHE A 31 0.41 -8.32 -9.40
N SER A 32 1.63 -8.20 -9.91
CA SER A 32 2.76 -7.62 -9.21
C SER A 32 3.57 -6.66 -10.10
N SER A 33 4.36 -5.79 -9.48
CA SER A 33 5.28 -4.86 -10.12
C SER A 33 6.60 -4.82 -9.36
N GLU A 34 7.68 -5.18 -10.03
CA GLU A 34 9.06 -5.19 -9.53
C GLU A 34 10.02 -4.94 -10.71
N ILE A 35 11.21 -4.43 -10.46
CA ILE A 35 12.23 -4.18 -11.49
C ILE A 35 13.46 -5.07 -11.35
N GLU A 36 13.69 -5.59 -10.15
CA GLU A 36 14.89 -6.39 -9.87
C GLU A 36 14.75 -7.82 -10.46
N PRO A 37 15.70 -8.26 -11.32
CA PRO A 37 15.55 -9.54 -12.02
C PRO A 37 15.50 -10.76 -11.11
N PHE A 38 16.18 -10.73 -9.95
CA PHE A 38 16.19 -11.89 -9.05
C PHE A 38 14.84 -12.08 -8.35
N PRO A 39 14.25 -11.08 -7.68
CA PRO A 39 12.90 -11.14 -7.13
C PRO A 39 11.86 -11.56 -8.18
N ILE A 40 11.89 -10.97 -9.37
CA ILE A 40 10.96 -11.33 -10.47
C ILE A 40 11.02 -12.83 -10.77
N ARG A 41 12.21 -13.40 -10.93
CA ARG A 41 12.33 -14.86 -11.17
C ARG A 41 11.79 -15.71 -10.02
N VAL A 42 11.87 -15.22 -8.77
CA VAL A 42 11.31 -15.93 -7.61
C VAL A 42 9.79 -15.94 -7.69
N THR A 43 9.16 -14.78 -7.94
CA THR A 43 7.70 -14.66 -8.03
C THR A 43 7.16 -15.44 -9.23
N GLU A 44 7.73 -15.30 -10.41
CA GLU A 44 7.34 -16.06 -11.61
C GLU A 44 7.40 -17.59 -11.39
N LYS A 45 8.42 -18.07 -10.66
CA LYS A 45 8.56 -19.49 -10.36
C LYS A 45 7.58 -19.99 -9.30
N ARG A 46 7.29 -19.19 -8.28
CA ARG A 46 6.51 -19.60 -7.11
C ARG A 46 5.04 -19.25 -7.22
N LEU A 47 4.72 -18.23 -7.99
CA LEU A 47 3.40 -17.67 -8.17
C LEU A 47 3.12 -17.43 -9.67
N PRO A 48 3.15 -18.48 -10.50
CA PRO A 48 3.07 -18.35 -11.96
C PRO A 48 1.75 -17.72 -12.45
N GLU A 49 0.71 -17.75 -11.63
CA GLU A 49 -0.59 -17.14 -11.96
C GLU A 49 -0.61 -15.62 -11.74
N VAL A 50 0.38 -15.06 -11.04
CA VAL A 50 0.48 -13.62 -10.78
C VAL A 50 1.16 -12.94 -11.96
N LYS A 51 0.43 -12.07 -12.65
CA LYS A 51 0.96 -11.36 -13.81
C LYS A 51 1.92 -10.25 -13.40
N HIS A 52 3.13 -10.27 -13.97
CA HIS A 52 4.16 -9.26 -13.71
C HIS A 52 4.05 -8.08 -14.67
N TYR A 53 4.08 -6.84 -14.15
CA TYR A 53 3.93 -5.61 -14.93
C TYR A 53 5.20 -4.76 -15.01
N GLY A 54 6.30 -5.16 -14.37
CA GLY A 54 7.59 -4.47 -14.44
C GLY A 54 7.65 -3.14 -13.70
N ASP A 55 8.24 -2.12 -14.33
CA ASP A 55 8.56 -0.83 -13.71
C ASP A 55 7.33 0.02 -13.43
N VAL A 56 7.09 0.31 -12.16
CA VAL A 56 5.99 1.14 -11.67
C VAL A 56 5.94 2.54 -12.32
N ASN A 57 7.09 3.10 -12.69
CA ASN A 57 7.16 4.42 -13.34
C ASN A 57 6.57 4.41 -14.77
N LYS A 58 6.49 3.24 -15.39
CA LYS A 58 5.94 3.05 -16.74
C LYS A 58 4.51 2.57 -16.74
N LEU A 59 3.97 2.21 -15.56
CA LEU A 59 2.60 1.72 -15.45
C LEU A 59 1.60 2.87 -15.48
N ASN A 60 0.49 2.61 -16.17
CA ASN A 60 -0.73 3.38 -16.02
C ASN A 60 -1.72 2.53 -15.20
N GLY A 61 -2.14 3.01 -14.05
CA GLY A 61 -3.07 2.31 -13.17
C GLY A 61 -4.41 1.99 -13.82
N ALA A 62 -4.82 2.78 -14.83
CA ALA A 62 -6.05 2.52 -15.58
C ALA A 62 -5.99 1.25 -16.45
N ASP A 63 -4.80 0.76 -16.77
CA ASP A 63 -4.58 -0.44 -17.59
C ASP A 63 -4.38 -1.70 -16.74
N LEU A 64 -4.25 -1.53 -15.42
CA LEU A 64 -4.14 -2.66 -14.49
C LEU A 64 -5.50 -3.31 -14.23
N PRO A 65 -5.51 -4.63 -13.95
CA PRO A 65 -6.72 -5.31 -13.49
C PRO A 65 -7.28 -4.66 -12.23
N PRO A 66 -8.59 -4.47 -12.09
CA PRO A 66 -9.18 -3.97 -10.86
C PRO A 66 -9.00 -4.99 -9.74
N VAL A 67 -8.48 -4.56 -8.60
CA VAL A 67 -8.27 -5.38 -7.39
C VAL A 67 -8.89 -4.70 -6.18
N ASP A 68 -9.29 -5.50 -5.18
CA ASP A 68 -9.85 -4.96 -3.93
C ASP A 68 -8.76 -4.29 -3.08
N ILE A 69 -7.56 -4.85 -3.07
CA ILE A 69 -6.44 -4.43 -2.24
C ILE A 69 -5.24 -4.08 -3.13
N ILE A 70 -4.61 -2.94 -2.86
CA ILE A 70 -3.30 -2.61 -3.40
C ILE A 70 -2.28 -2.55 -2.26
N THR A 71 -1.15 -3.18 -2.44
CA THR A 71 -0.05 -3.14 -1.47
C THR A 71 1.17 -2.47 -2.06
N GLY A 72 2.02 -1.89 -1.21
CA GLY A 72 3.29 -1.33 -1.64
C GLY A 72 4.28 -1.23 -0.50
N TRP A 73 5.51 -1.62 -0.79
CA TRP A 73 6.67 -1.44 0.06
C TRP A 73 7.75 -0.71 -0.74
N PHE A 74 8.26 0.39 -0.20
CA PHE A 74 9.37 1.10 -0.82
C PHE A 74 10.36 1.53 0.25
N PRO A 75 11.68 1.65 -0.09
CA PRO A 75 12.73 2.00 0.86
C PRO A 75 12.47 3.31 1.58
N CYS A 76 12.74 3.38 2.89
CA CYS A 76 12.59 4.57 3.74
C CYS A 76 13.37 5.80 3.26
N THR A 77 14.41 5.61 2.49
CA THR A 77 15.20 6.70 1.92
C THR A 77 14.37 7.63 1.05
N ASP A 78 13.26 7.14 0.52
CA ASP A 78 12.37 7.91 -0.35
C ASP A 78 11.30 8.70 0.42
N VAL A 79 11.09 8.41 1.71
CA VAL A 79 10.14 9.13 2.57
C VAL A 79 10.78 10.29 3.32
N SER A 80 12.12 10.41 3.32
CA SER A 80 12.81 11.53 3.94
C SER A 80 12.60 12.82 3.16
N ILE A 81 11.44 13.43 3.37
CA ILE A 81 11.05 14.77 2.91
C ILE A 81 12.00 15.86 3.49
N ALA A 82 12.85 15.49 4.44
CA ALA A 82 13.73 16.38 5.22
C ALA A 82 15.02 16.84 4.52
N GLY A 83 15.29 16.43 3.28
CA GLY A 83 16.45 16.88 2.51
C GLY A 83 16.16 18.16 1.73
N LYS A 84 16.29 19.34 2.37
CA LYS A 84 16.12 20.70 1.81
C LYS A 84 14.69 21.08 1.42
N ARG A 85 14.19 22.13 2.07
CA ARG A 85 12.93 22.86 1.88
C ARG A 85 12.73 23.42 0.46
N GLU A 86 12.77 22.60 -0.54
CA GLU A 86 12.29 22.91 -1.87
C GLU A 86 11.07 22.04 -2.11
N GLY A 87 9.93 22.54 -1.70
CA GLY A 87 8.55 22.11 -1.98
C GLY A 87 8.32 20.60 -2.13
N LEU A 88 7.20 20.12 -1.65
CA LEU A 88 6.59 18.78 -1.80
C LEU A 88 6.65 18.16 -3.23
N TYR A 89 7.38 18.78 -4.15
CA TYR A 89 7.45 18.48 -5.58
C TYR A 89 8.85 18.12 -6.08
N ALA A 90 9.89 18.14 -5.23
CA ALA A 90 11.24 17.81 -5.66
C ALA A 90 11.41 16.28 -5.74
N GLN A 91 11.57 15.83 -6.88
CA GLN A 91 12.10 14.61 -7.57
C GLN A 91 12.65 13.41 -6.76
N ARG A 92 12.58 13.35 -5.42
CA ARG A 92 13.21 12.31 -4.57
C ARG A 92 12.27 11.42 -3.77
N THR A 93 10.98 11.67 -3.85
CA THR A 93 9.94 10.82 -3.22
C THR A 93 9.17 10.03 -4.29
N GLY A 94 9.85 9.70 -5.38
CA GLY A 94 9.26 9.18 -6.60
C GLY A 94 8.35 7.96 -6.38
N LEU A 95 8.81 6.97 -5.62
CA LEU A 95 8.13 5.68 -5.54
C LEU A 95 6.83 5.73 -4.73
N PHE A 96 6.78 6.46 -3.62
CA PHE A 96 5.54 6.65 -2.87
C PHE A 96 4.46 7.36 -3.71
N PHE A 97 4.83 8.43 -4.41
CA PHE A 97 3.89 9.13 -5.28
C PHE A 97 3.43 8.28 -6.47
N GLN A 98 4.27 7.34 -6.94
CA GLN A 98 3.84 6.38 -7.95
C GLN A 98 2.76 5.46 -7.42
N LEU A 99 2.88 4.96 -6.19
CA LEU A 99 1.81 4.18 -5.55
C LEU A 99 0.50 4.98 -5.49
N VAL A 100 0.55 6.21 -4.98
CA VAL A 100 -0.64 7.08 -4.88
C VAL A 100 -1.22 7.41 -6.27
N ARG A 101 -0.37 7.66 -7.28
CA ARG A 101 -0.76 7.90 -8.66
C ARG A 101 -1.52 6.70 -9.24
N ILE A 102 -0.94 5.52 -9.14
CA ILE A 102 -1.55 4.28 -9.65
C ILE A 102 -2.91 4.04 -8.99
N ILE A 103 -3.01 4.21 -7.66
CA ILE A 103 -4.29 4.08 -6.96
C ILE A 103 -5.32 5.09 -7.51
N LYS A 104 -4.94 6.35 -7.73
CA LYS A 104 -5.84 7.37 -8.31
C LYS A 104 -6.31 6.99 -9.71
N GLU A 105 -5.40 6.53 -10.56
CA GLU A 105 -5.70 6.12 -11.93
C GLU A 105 -6.66 4.90 -11.95
N MET A 106 -6.40 3.88 -11.11
CA MET A 106 -7.29 2.72 -10.95
C MET A 106 -8.68 3.14 -10.47
N ARG A 107 -8.76 4.01 -9.47
CA ARG A 107 -10.04 4.50 -8.93
C ARG A 107 -10.79 5.36 -9.93
N CYS A 108 -10.09 6.22 -10.66
CA CYS A 108 -10.68 7.02 -11.75
C CYS A 108 -11.31 6.09 -12.80
N LYS A 109 -10.58 5.08 -13.27
CA LYS A 109 -11.07 4.10 -14.25
C LYS A 109 -12.27 3.29 -13.76
N SER A 110 -12.31 2.98 -12.48
CA SER A 110 -13.37 2.17 -11.86
C SER A 110 -14.52 2.98 -11.25
N ASN A 111 -14.60 4.30 -11.51
CA ASN A 111 -15.57 5.20 -10.88
C ASN A 111 -15.55 5.14 -9.34
N GLY A 112 -14.36 5.12 -8.75
CA GLY A 112 -14.15 5.06 -7.32
C GLY A 112 -14.29 3.67 -6.68
N LYS A 113 -14.53 2.62 -7.47
CA LYS A 113 -14.85 1.28 -6.94
C LYS A 113 -13.63 0.49 -6.52
N TYR A 114 -12.50 0.61 -7.23
CA TYR A 114 -11.29 -0.17 -6.99
C TYR A 114 -10.02 0.69 -7.09
N PRO A 115 -8.99 0.41 -6.26
CA PRO A 115 -9.02 -0.47 -5.09
C PRO A 115 -9.85 0.12 -3.95
N ARG A 116 -10.32 -0.77 -3.03
CA ARG A 116 -11.03 -0.40 -1.80
C ARG A 116 -10.08 -0.19 -0.64
N TYR A 117 -8.94 -0.89 -0.66
CA TYR A 117 -7.96 -0.88 0.42
C TYR A 117 -6.57 -0.59 -0.15
N ALA A 118 -5.81 0.21 0.59
CA ALA A 118 -4.38 0.34 0.42
C ALA A 118 -3.66 -0.15 1.67
N VAL A 119 -2.64 -0.99 1.48
CA VAL A 119 -1.78 -1.47 2.57
C VAL A 119 -0.37 -0.96 2.31
N TRP A 120 0.13 -0.17 3.24
CA TRP A 120 1.48 0.34 3.20
C TRP A 120 2.34 -0.27 4.30
N GLU A 121 3.42 -0.91 3.92
CA GLU A 121 4.44 -1.44 4.83
C GLU A 121 5.68 -0.57 4.75
N ASN A 122 6.29 -0.28 5.90
CA ASN A 122 7.57 0.42 5.94
C ASN A 122 8.34 0.10 7.22
N VAL A 123 9.60 0.54 7.30
CA VAL A 123 10.43 0.39 8.49
C VAL A 123 9.96 1.32 9.61
N PHE A 124 10.26 0.97 10.86
CA PHE A 124 9.87 1.71 12.06
C PHE A 124 10.25 3.20 12.02
N GLY A 125 11.41 3.52 11.44
CA GLY A 125 11.90 4.90 11.31
C GLY A 125 10.98 5.83 10.51
N ALA A 126 10.16 5.30 9.60
CA ALA A 126 9.24 6.09 8.79
C ALA A 126 8.20 6.86 9.64
N PHE A 127 7.86 6.34 10.82
CA PHE A 127 6.87 6.96 11.72
C PHE A 127 7.44 8.06 12.60
N SER A 128 8.77 8.10 12.76
CA SER A 128 9.46 9.11 13.57
C SER A 128 10.25 10.13 12.74
N SER A 129 10.40 9.89 11.45
CA SER A 129 11.07 10.77 10.51
C SER A 129 10.46 12.18 10.57
N ASN A 130 11.31 13.20 10.61
CA ASN A 130 10.89 14.61 10.71
C ASN A 130 9.83 14.83 11.81
N LYS A 131 10.04 14.22 13.00
CA LYS A 131 9.09 14.29 14.12
C LYS A 131 7.67 13.79 13.80
N GLY A 132 7.53 12.88 12.82
CA GLY A 132 6.27 12.29 12.38
C GLY A 132 5.54 13.07 11.27
N GLU A 133 6.09 14.20 10.81
CA GLU A 133 5.48 14.98 9.73
C GLU A 133 5.52 14.25 8.39
N ASP A 134 6.56 13.43 8.14
CA ASP A 134 6.67 12.65 6.92
C ASP A 134 5.56 11.59 6.86
N PHE A 135 5.27 10.94 7.97
CA PHE A 135 4.17 9.97 8.04
C PHE A 135 2.79 10.64 7.92
N ARG A 136 2.63 11.81 8.51
CA ARG A 136 1.43 12.63 8.30
C ARG A 136 1.20 12.92 6.82
N ALA A 137 2.23 13.38 6.11
CA ALA A 137 2.15 13.65 4.68
C ALA A 137 1.78 12.40 3.85
N VAL A 138 2.26 11.22 4.25
CA VAL A 138 1.86 9.94 3.66
C VAL A 138 0.35 9.72 3.83
N LEU A 139 -0.18 9.86 5.04
CA LEU A 139 -1.61 9.68 5.30
C LEU A 139 -2.46 10.70 4.53
N GLU A 140 -2.07 11.97 4.52
CA GLU A 140 -2.75 13.03 3.76
C GLU A 140 -2.76 12.74 2.25
N SER A 141 -1.65 12.20 1.72
CA SER A 141 -1.56 11.81 0.31
C SER A 141 -2.52 10.67 -0.04
N PHE A 142 -2.64 9.66 0.82
CA PHE A 142 -3.64 8.59 0.64
C PHE A 142 -5.08 9.13 0.75
N CYS A 143 -5.34 10.00 1.72
CA CYS A 143 -6.66 10.62 1.87
C CYS A 143 -7.04 11.45 0.63
N SER A 144 -6.05 12.07 -0.02
CA SER A 144 -6.27 12.84 -1.26
C SER A 144 -6.75 11.99 -2.46
N VAL A 145 -6.65 10.66 -2.38
CA VAL A 145 -7.18 9.73 -3.39
C VAL A 145 -8.70 9.89 -3.54
N LYS A 146 -9.41 10.24 -2.47
CA LYS A 146 -10.85 10.53 -2.48
C LYS A 146 -11.21 11.96 -2.92
N GLY A 147 -10.23 12.80 -3.18
CA GLY A 147 -10.47 14.23 -3.36
C GLY A 147 -10.77 14.98 -2.05
N CYS A 148 -10.69 14.32 -0.90
CA CYS A 148 -10.85 14.93 0.41
C CYS A 148 -9.51 15.47 0.90
N LYS A 149 -9.47 16.75 1.28
CA LYS A 149 -8.38 17.25 2.12
C LYS A 149 -8.71 16.86 3.56
N ILE A 150 -8.00 15.89 4.08
CA ILE A 150 -8.05 15.58 5.51
C ILE A 150 -6.83 16.26 6.12
N ASP A 151 -7.08 17.19 7.01
CA ASP A 151 -6.05 17.66 7.94
C ASP A 151 -5.91 16.56 9.00
N ALA A 152 -4.94 15.67 8.80
CA ALA A 152 -4.68 14.61 9.74
C ALA A 152 -4.11 15.25 11.01
N ALA A 153 -4.97 15.41 12.03
CA ALA A 153 -4.54 15.90 13.32
C ALA A 153 -3.36 15.07 13.80
N ARG A 154 -2.26 15.75 14.14
CA ARG A 154 -1.05 15.08 14.62
C ARG A 154 -1.33 14.46 15.98
N PRO A 155 -1.35 13.14 16.16
CA PRO A 155 -1.44 12.54 17.46
C PRO A 155 -0.13 12.80 18.23
N ALA A 156 -0.21 12.84 19.55
CA ALA A 156 0.96 12.99 20.41
C ALA A 156 2.01 11.87 20.16
N LYS A 157 1.56 10.73 19.66
CA LYS A 157 2.40 9.58 19.30
C LYS A 157 1.74 8.78 18.18
N TRP A 158 2.49 8.47 17.12
CA TRP A 158 2.08 7.54 16.11
C TRP A 158 2.25 6.09 16.60
N TYR A 159 1.22 5.28 16.40
CA TYR A 159 1.31 3.85 16.66
C TYR A 159 2.00 3.14 15.49
N ASN A 160 2.70 2.04 15.79
CA ASN A 160 3.44 1.25 14.82
C ASN A 160 2.55 0.52 13.80
N ALA A 161 1.26 0.48 14.04
CA ALA A 161 0.26 0.01 13.12
C ALA A 161 -1.06 0.71 13.39
N GLY A 162 -1.85 0.90 12.36
CA GLY A 162 -3.17 1.50 12.45
C GLY A 162 -3.92 1.40 11.15
N GLU A 163 -5.12 1.94 11.15
CA GLU A 163 -6.00 1.99 9.99
C GLU A 163 -6.81 3.29 10.00
N ILE A 164 -7.15 3.75 8.79
CA ILE A 164 -8.18 4.76 8.56
C ILE A 164 -9.24 4.08 7.71
N LEU A 165 -10.43 3.95 8.26
CA LEU A 165 -11.57 3.35 7.59
C LEU A 165 -12.37 4.43 6.88
N GLY A 166 -12.74 4.17 5.64
CA GLY A 166 -13.65 4.98 4.85
C GLY A 166 -14.71 4.10 4.20
N ASP A 167 -15.80 4.68 3.78
CA ASP A 167 -16.94 3.94 3.22
C ASP A 167 -16.59 3.21 1.92
N ASP A 168 -15.71 3.80 1.11
CA ASP A 168 -15.32 3.28 -0.22
C ASP A 168 -13.80 3.08 -0.39
N PHE A 169 -12.97 3.58 0.54
CA PHE A 169 -11.52 3.41 0.53
C PHE A 169 -10.95 3.47 1.92
N SER A 170 -10.14 2.48 2.27
CA SER A 170 -9.50 2.37 3.57
C SER A 170 -7.99 2.18 3.44
N ILE A 171 -7.26 2.62 4.45
CA ILE A 171 -5.80 2.58 4.50
C ILE A 171 -5.38 1.82 5.75
N ALA A 172 -4.49 0.86 5.61
CA ALA A 172 -3.82 0.21 6.72
C ALA A 172 -2.30 0.38 6.61
N TRP A 173 -1.63 0.52 7.74
CA TRP A 173 -0.17 0.61 7.78
C TRP A 173 0.41 -0.22 8.92
N ARG A 174 1.65 -0.64 8.73
CA ARG A 174 2.42 -1.37 9.73
C ARG A 174 3.89 -1.00 9.65
N ALA A 175 4.52 -0.82 10.82
CA ALA A 175 5.96 -0.82 10.94
C ALA A 175 6.48 -2.25 11.08
N SER A 176 7.39 -2.65 10.22
CA SER A 176 8.12 -3.88 10.36
C SER A 176 9.07 -3.79 11.58
N SER A 177 8.79 -4.57 12.61
CA SER A 177 9.77 -4.86 13.66
C SER A 177 10.05 -6.36 13.60
N ARG A 178 11.30 -6.75 13.33
CA ARG A 178 11.69 -8.14 13.27
C ARG A 178 11.17 -8.91 14.51
N GLY A 179 10.36 -9.94 14.27
CA GLY A 179 9.96 -10.92 15.28
C GLY A 179 8.73 -10.62 16.12
N LYS A 180 7.90 -9.61 15.83
CA LYS A 180 6.65 -9.37 16.57
C LYS A 180 5.40 -9.80 15.80
N GLN A 181 4.44 -10.38 16.54
CA GLN A 181 3.12 -10.76 16.00
C GLN A 181 2.37 -9.55 15.45
N LEU A 182 1.44 -9.79 14.53
CA LEU A 182 0.51 -8.79 14.01
C LEU A 182 -0.12 -8.00 15.17
N PRO A 183 -0.08 -6.66 15.14
CA PRO A 183 -0.76 -5.87 16.14
C PRO A 183 -2.23 -6.25 16.22
N GLU A 184 -2.77 -6.26 17.45
CA GLU A 184 -4.15 -6.70 17.70
C GLU A 184 -5.17 -5.90 16.89
N VAL A 185 -4.89 -4.63 16.63
CA VAL A 185 -5.74 -3.74 15.80
C VAL A 185 -5.86 -4.28 14.38
N LEU A 186 -4.75 -4.68 13.76
CA LEU A 186 -4.76 -5.23 12.40
C LEU A 186 -5.42 -6.62 12.37
N ARG A 187 -5.18 -7.44 13.39
CA ARG A 187 -5.85 -8.73 13.56
C ARG A 187 -7.36 -8.56 13.73
N LYS A 188 -7.80 -7.61 14.56
CA LYS A 188 -9.23 -7.32 14.76
C LYS A 188 -9.89 -6.72 13.50
N ALA A 189 -9.19 -5.90 12.72
CA ALA A 189 -9.69 -5.38 11.46
C ALA A 189 -9.94 -6.52 10.45
N LEU A 190 -8.98 -7.42 10.30
CA LEU A 190 -9.12 -8.61 9.44
C LEU A 190 -10.22 -9.55 9.94
N GLU A 191 -10.35 -9.76 11.27
CA GLU A 191 -11.40 -10.58 11.87
C GLU A 191 -12.81 -9.97 11.73
N ARG A 192 -12.94 -8.64 11.81
CA ARG A 192 -14.24 -7.96 11.58
C ARG A 192 -14.69 -8.11 10.13
N GLN A 193 -13.77 -8.02 9.18
CA GLN A 193 -14.09 -8.23 7.77
C GLN A 193 -14.46 -9.68 7.46
N ALA A 194 -13.79 -10.65 8.09
CA ALA A 194 -14.17 -12.06 7.95
C ALA A 194 -15.55 -12.40 8.52
N LYS A 195 -16.09 -11.58 9.43
CA LYS A 195 -17.43 -11.75 10.04
C LYS A 195 -18.52 -10.93 9.35
N SER A 196 -18.18 -9.97 8.50
CA SER A 196 -19.13 -9.11 7.77
C SER A 196 -19.46 -9.62 6.37
N VAL A 197 -19.05 -10.85 6.09
CA VAL A 197 -19.28 -11.58 4.84
C VAL A 197 -20.29 -12.77 5.13
#